data_b8f2812baaafcba6e0153ed5eda0723a
#
_entry.id   b8f2812baaafcba6e0153ed5eda0723a
#
_cell.length_a   1.000
_cell.length_b   1.000
_cell.length_c   1.000
_cell.angle_alpha   90.00
_cell.angle_beta   90.00
_cell.angle_gamma   90.00
#
_symmetry.space_group_name_H-M   'P 1'
#
loop_
_entity.id
_entity.type
_entity.pdbx_description
1 polymer ?
#
loop_
_entity_poly.entity_id
_entity_poly.type
_entity_poly.pdbx_seq_one_letter_code
_entity_poly.pdbx_strand_id
1 'polypeptide(L)'
;QDQWEPFGHCVDEENGIKAYSPEEYIETWNSNSNYFKADTLEELVEKMYEGYSDEVKANALASIKRYNEFAKAGKDDEFHVNPEVLYPIETAPFYGSKVTGATFLTVCGGLRTNDHLQVCDADDQPIEGLYNTGIMVGDFYANSYNFVMPGQNLGAVCCTLSYLLGRELAEL
;
A
#
# COMPACT_ATOMS: atom_id res chain seq x y z
N GLN A 1 4.89 -14.84 14.16
CA GLN A 1 4.35 -14.31 15.43
C GLN A 1 5.42 -13.56 16.23
N ASP A 2 6.69 -13.97 16.21
CA ASP A 2 7.75 -13.39 17.04
C ASP A 2 8.26 -12.01 16.55
N GLN A 3 7.77 -11.53 15.39
CA GLN A 3 8.15 -10.23 14.82
C GLN A 3 6.97 -9.25 14.72
N TRP A 4 5.82 -9.60 15.33
CA TRP A 4 4.66 -8.74 15.26
C TRP A 4 4.77 -7.62 16.30
N GLU A 5 5.01 -6.41 15.80
CA GLU A 5 4.81 -5.19 16.59
C GLU A 5 3.45 -4.58 16.23
N PRO A 6 2.64 -4.18 17.23
CA PRO A 6 1.34 -3.58 16.94
C PRO A 6 1.51 -2.32 16.09
N PHE A 7 0.84 -2.31 14.95
CA PHE A 7 0.76 -1.13 14.10
C PHE A 7 0.03 -0.01 14.87
N GLY A 8 0.73 1.08 15.09
CA GLY A 8 0.16 2.29 15.61
C GLY A 8 0.13 2.37 17.12
N HIS A 9 1.08 3.06 17.65
CA HIS A 9 1.17 3.42 19.07
C HIS A 9 0.22 4.54 19.50
N CYS A 10 -0.87 4.76 18.77
CA CYS A 10 -1.93 5.64 19.21
C CYS A 10 -2.83 4.87 20.17
N VAL A 11 -2.32 4.60 21.38
CA VAL A 11 -3.16 4.14 22.48
C VAL A 11 -3.63 5.38 23.23
N ASP A 12 -4.92 5.57 23.26
CA ASP A 12 -5.58 6.62 24.04
C ASP A 12 -6.70 5.94 24.83
N GLU A 13 -6.32 5.41 25.98
CA GLU A 13 -7.24 4.66 26.84
C GLU A 13 -8.35 5.54 27.40
N GLU A 14 -8.11 6.84 27.56
CA GLU A 14 -9.11 7.80 28.04
C GLU A 14 -10.24 7.98 27.02
N ASN A 15 -9.93 7.88 25.72
CA ASN A 15 -10.89 7.92 24.63
C ASN A 15 -11.27 6.55 24.06
N GLY A 16 -10.91 5.47 24.76
CA GLY A 16 -11.27 4.11 24.41
C GLY A 16 -10.47 3.52 23.24
N ILE A 17 -9.37 4.14 22.86
CA ILE A 17 -8.46 3.62 21.84
C ILE A 17 -7.41 2.76 22.54
N LYS A 18 -7.51 1.43 22.37
CA LYS A 18 -6.56 0.48 22.93
C LYS A 18 -5.77 -0.25 21.82
N ALA A 19 -4.55 -0.64 22.16
CA ALA A 19 -3.83 -1.60 21.33
C ALA A 19 -4.49 -2.98 21.48
N TYR A 20 -4.74 -3.66 20.35
CA TYR A 20 -5.18 -5.05 20.40
C TYR A 20 -3.99 -5.95 20.71
N SER A 21 -4.20 -6.95 21.58
CA SER A 21 -3.25 -8.04 21.72
C SER A 21 -3.19 -8.87 20.42
N PRO A 22 -2.12 -9.64 20.18
CA PRO A 22 -2.07 -10.57 19.05
C PRO A 22 -3.26 -11.52 18.99
N GLU A 23 -3.73 -11.99 20.16
CA GLU A 23 -4.87 -12.89 20.29
C GLU A 23 -6.18 -12.19 19.89
N GLU A 24 -6.44 -10.99 20.40
CA GLU A 24 -7.62 -10.18 20.00
C GLU A 24 -7.61 -9.87 18.50
N TYR A 25 -6.44 -9.59 17.92
CA TYR A 25 -6.32 -9.35 16.49
C TYR A 25 -6.64 -10.61 15.67
N ILE A 26 -6.13 -11.78 16.08
CA ILE A 26 -6.42 -13.07 15.46
C ILE A 26 -7.90 -13.42 15.59
N GLU A 27 -8.53 -13.14 16.73
CA GLU A 27 -9.96 -13.36 16.91
C GLU A 27 -10.80 -12.46 15.99
N THR A 28 -10.43 -11.20 15.87
CA THR A 28 -11.05 -10.27 14.91
C THR A 28 -10.88 -10.77 13.47
N TRP A 29 -9.69 -11.27 13.13
CA TRP A 29 -9.44 -11.89 11.84
C TRP A 29 -10.36 -13.08 11.59
N ASN A 30 -10.42 -14.02 12.53
CA ASN A 30 -11.22 -15.23 12.41
C ASN A 30 -12.73 -14.97 12.33
N SER A 31 -13.21 -13.86 12.89
CA SER A 31 -14.62 -13.46 12.84
C SER A 31 -15.04 -12.76 11.54
N ASN A 32 -14.08 -12.35 10.71
CA ASN A 32 -14.36 -11.64 9.46
C ASN A 32 -14.51 -12.63 8.29
N SER A 33 -15.68 -12.60 7.63
CA SER A 33 -16.01 -13.48 6.51
C SER A 33 -15.08 -13.35 5.28
N ASN A 34 -14.27 -12.30 5.20
CA ASN A 34 -13.31 -12.11 4.13
C ASN A 34 -11.92 -12.66 4.47
N TYR A 35 -11.73 -13.19 5.68
CA TYR A 35 -10.47 -13.77 6.12
C TYR A 35 -10.59 -15.27 6.23
N PHE A 36 -9.54 -15.95 5.82
CA PHE A 36 -9.51 -17.40 5.70
C PHE A 36 -8.28 -17.94 6.40
N LYS A 37 -8.45 -19.10 7.02
CA LYS A 37 -7.37 -19.86 7.66
C LYS A 37 -7.44 -21.31 7.20
N ALA A 38 -6.29 -21.91 6.93
CA ALA A 38 -6.18 -23.31 6.53
C ALA A 38 -4.83 -23.90 6.94
N ASP A 39 -4.76 -25.22 7.02
CA ASP A 39 -3.54 -25.94 7.33
C ASP A 39 -2.72 -26.31 6.07
N THR A 40 -3.33 -26.18 4.88
CA THR A 40 -2.66 -26.32 3.59
C THR A 40 -2.96 -25.17 2.66
N LEU A 41 -2.08 -24.92 1.69
CA LEU A 41 -2.31 -23.88 0.67
C LEU A 41 -3.46 -24.24 -0.27
N GLU A 42 -3.62 -25.52 -0.57
CA GLU A 42 -4.72 -26.02 -1.38
C GLU A 42 -6.07 -25.75 -0.71
N GLU A 43 -6.18 -26.06 0.58
CA GLU A 43 -7.39 -25.76 1.36
C GLU A 43 -7.65 -24.25 1.45
N LEU A 44 -6.60 -23.45 1.63
CA LEU A 44 -6.73 -21.98 1.68
C LEU A 44 -7.28 -21.45 0.35
N VAL A 45 -6.71 -21.89 -0.77
CA VAL A 45 -7.15 -21.47 -2.11
C VAL A 45 -8.59 -21.93 -2.39
N GLU A 46 -8.96 -23.17 -2.00
CA GLU A 46 -10.35 -23.63 -2.12
C GLU A 46 -11.34 -22.73 -1.38
N LYS A 47 -11.03 -22.34 -0.15
CA LYS A 47 -11.86 -21.44 0.65
C LYS A 47 -11.93 -20.03 0.05
N MET A 48 -10.79 -19.48 -0.35
CA MET A 48 -10.70 -18.12 -0.87
C MET A 48 -11.37 -17.96 -2.24
N TYR A 49 -11.26 -18.98 -3.07
CA TYR A 49 -11.78 -18.98 -4.45
C TYR A 49 -13.02 -19.85 -4.61
N GLU A 50 -13.82 -20.00 -3.55
CA GLU A 50 -15.12 -20.68 -3.63
C GLU A 50 -15.99 -20.05 -4.73
N GLY A 51 -16.51 -20.87 -5.64
CA GLY A 51 -17.32 -20.45 -6.79
C GLY A 51 -16.51 -20.01 -8.03
N TYR A 52 -15.18 -19.99 -7.97
CA TYR A 52 -14.33 -19.76 -9.13
C TYR A 52 -13.98 -21.10 -9.84
N SER A 53 -13.53 -21.01 -11.11
CA SER A 53 -13.14 -22.19 -11.88
C SER A 53 -11.87 -22.86 -11.32
N ASP A 54 -11.70 -24.15 -11.61
CA ASP A 54 -10.50 -24.91 -11.22
C ASP A 54 -9.22 -24.33 -11.83
N GLU A 55 -9.33 -23.72 -13.03
CA GLU A 55 -8.22 -23.01 -13.66
C GLU A 55 -7.72 -21.82 -12.82
N VAL A 56 -8.64 -21.00 -12.28
CA VAL A 56 -8.28 -19.87 -11.42
C VAL A 56 -7.59 -20.35 -10.15
N LYS A 57 -8.10 -21.41 -9.54
CA LYS A 57 -7.50 -22.01 -8.33
C LYS A 57 -6.10 -22.57 -8.61
N ALA A 58 -5.95 -23.27 -9.74
CA ALA A 58 -4.66 -23.81 -10.16
C ALA A 58 -3.64 -22.69 -10.43
N ASN A 59 -4.06 -21.59 -11.06
CA ASN A 59 -3.20 -20.42 -11.30
C ASN A 59 -2.79 -19.73 -9.98
N ALA A 60 -3.67 -19.65 -8.99
CA ALA A 60 -3.34 -19.11 -7.67
C ALA A 60 -2.26 -19.97 -6.98
N LEU A 61 -2.42 -21.29 -6.96
CA LEU A 61 -1.42 -22.21 -6.39
C LEU A 61 -0.09 -22.14 -7.15
N ALA A 62 -0.12 -22.07 -8.47
CA ALA A 62 1.09 -21.95 -9.29
C ALA A 62 1.83 -20.62 -8.98
N SER A 63 1.09 -19.54 -8.73
CA SER A 63 1.68 -18.24 -8.37
C SER A 63 2.36 -18.28 -7.00
N ILE A 64 1.73 -18.90 -6.00
CA ILE A 64 2.32 -19.09 -4.67
C ILE A 64 3.58 -19.96 -4.76
N LYS A 65 3.54 -21.04 -5.53
CA LYS A 65 4.68 -21.93 -5.74
C LYS A 65 5.86 -21.17 -6.36
N ARG A 66 5.60 -20.41 -7.43
CA ARG A 66 6.62 -19.58 -8.11
C ARG A 66 7.23 -18.56 -7.16
N TYR A 67 6.40 -17.87 -6.37
CA TYR A 67 6.88 -16.94 -5.35
C TYR A 67 7.79 -17.63 -4.33
N ASN A 68 7.43 -18.82 -3.85
CA ASN A 68 8.24 -19.59 -2.92
C ASN A 68 9.59 -20.03 -3.53
N GLU A 69 9.62 -20.31 -4.83
CA GLU A 69 10.87 -20.61 -5.56
C GLU A 69 11.79 -19.37 -5.58
N PHE A 70 11.26 -18.17 -5.85
CA PHE A 70 12.01 -16.93 -5.77
C PHE A 70 12.50 -16.64 -4.36
N ALA A 71 11.65 -16.80 -3.35
CA ALA A 71 12.02 -16.57 -1.96
C ALA A 71 13.16 -17.49 -1.50
N LYS A 72 13.13 -18.78 -1.89
CA LYS A 72 14.21 -19.74 -1.61
C LYS A 72 15.50 -19.42 -2.35
N ALA A 73 15.38 -18.91 -3.58
CA ALA A 73 16.52 -18.49 -4.37
C ALA A 73 17.13 -17.16 -3.87
N GLY A 74 16.43 -16.42 -3.00
CA GLY A 74 16.82 -15.09 -2.55
C GLY A 74 16.85 -14.06 -3.68
N LYS A 75 16.05 -14.28 -4.74
CA LYS A 75 16.00 -13.43 -5.92
C LYS A 75 14.64 -13.56 -6.61
N ASP A 76 14.00 -12.43 -6.82
CA ASP A 76 12.79 -12.33 -7.61
C ASP A 76 13.12 -11.76 -9.00
N ASP A 77 13.06 -12.62 -10.00
CA ASP A 77 13.35 -12.25 -11.39
C ASP A 77 12.15 -11.61 -12.11
N GLU A 78 10.97 -11.63 -11.50
CA GLU A 78 9.72 -11.12 -12.11
C GLU A 78 9.41 -9.69 -11.65
N PHE A 79 9.43 -9.44 -10.35
CA PHE A 79 9.07 -8.14 -9.75
C PHE A 79 10.25 -7.44 -9.07
N HIS A 80 11.41 -8.07 -9.01
CA HIS A 80 12.64 -7.53 -8.42
C HIS A 80 12.47 -7.08 -6.95
N VAL A 81 11.69 -7.85 -6.19
CA VAL A 81 11.49 -7.60 -4.76
C VAL A 81 12.83 -7.72 -4.02
N ASN A 82 13.06 -6.82 -3.06
CA ASN A 82 14.28 -6.86 -2.25
C ASN A 82 14.40 -8.22 -1.54
N PRO A 83 15.53 -8.94 -1.71
CA PRO A 83 15.76 -10.24 -1.07
C PRO A 83 15.56 -10.27 0.44
N GLU A 84 15.82 -9.16 1.14
CA GLU A 84 15.65 -9.05 2.59
C GLU A 84 14.21 -9.18 3.06
N VAL A 85 13.23 -8.99 2.16
CA VAL A 85 11.79 -9.11 2.46
C VAL A 85 11.12 -10.26 1.70
N LEU A 86 11.88 -11.13 1.07
CA LEU A 86 11.39 -12.33 0.41
C LEU A 86 11.30 -13.49 1.42
N TYR A 87 10.11 -13.71 1.97
CA TYR A 87 9.87 -14.83 2.88
C TYR A 87 8.96 -15.87 2.23
N PRO A 88 9.33 -17.16 2.22
CA PRO A 88 8.49 -18.20 1.63
C PRO A 88 7.21 -18.43 2.43
N ILE A 89 6.13 -18.70 1.74
CA ILE A 89 4.82 -19.06 2.31
C ILE A 89 4.77 -20.59 2.44
N GLU A 90 5.32 -21.14 3.52
CA GLU A 90 5.51 -22.59 3.67
C GLU A 90 5.11 -23.14 5.04
N THR A 91 4.88 -22.29 6.02
CA THR A 91 4.61 -22.73 7.40
C THR A 91 3.15 -22.54 7.74
N ALA A 92 2.47 -23.64 8.04
CA ALA A 92 1.09 -23.62 8.52
C ALA A 92 0.98 -23.05 9.95
N PRO A 93 -0.16 -22.48 10.35
CA PRO A 93 -1.36 -22.31 9.52
C PRO A 93 -1.21 -21.15 8.54
N PHE A 94 -1.84 -21.31 7.36
CA PHE A 94 -1.87 -20.28 6.33
C PHE A 94 -3.06 -19.34 6.52
N TYR A 95 -2.85 -18.08 6.22
CA TYR A 95 -3.88 -17.05 6.30
C TYR A 95 -4.02 -16.34 4.95
N GLY A 96 -5.24 -15.99 4.58
CA GLY A 96 -5.55 -15.24 3.39
C GLY A 96 -6.70 -14.26 3.60
N SER A 97 -6.74 -13.19 2.81
CA SER A 97 -7.86 -12.25 2.83
C SER A 97 -8.39 -12.00 1.43
N LYS A 98 -9.70 -11.82 1.32
CA LYS A 98 -10.38 -11.47 0.08
C LYS A 98 -10.76 -9.99 0.13
N VAL A 99 -10.18 -9.20 -0.76
CA VAL A 99 -10.56 -7.80 -0.91
C VAL A 99 -11.76 -7.73 -1.86
N THR A 100 -12.88 -7.24 -1.37
CA THR A 100 -14.17 -7.22 -2.09
C THR A 100 -14.53 -5.85 -2.66
N GLY A 101 -13.56 -5.00 -2.90
CA GLY A 101 -13.80 -3.68 -3.49
C GLY A 101 -12.52 -3.00 -3.94
N ALA A 102 -12.64 -2.08 -4.87
CA ALA A 102 -11.55 -1.19 -5.24
C ALA A 102 -11.50 -0.02 -4.25
N THR A 103 -10.35 0.18 -3.61
CA THR A 103 -10.11 1.33 -2.74
C THR A 103 -8.97 2.14 -3.35
N PHE A 104 -9.23 3.43 -3.60
CA PHE A 104 -8.20 4.37 -3.99
C PHE A 104 -7.60 5.02 -2.75
N LEU A 105 -6.31 4.86 -2.56
CA LEU A 105 -5.57 5.58 -1.53
C LEU A 105 -5.02 6.89 -2.09
N THR A 106 -4.48 6.84 -3.29
CA THR A 106 -3.89 7.99 -3.96
C THR A 106 -3.85 7.79 -5.47
N VAL A 107 -3.67 8.88 -6.21
CA VAL A 107 -3.39 8.86 -7.64
C VAL A 107 -2.01 9.49 -7.85
N CYS A 108 -1.11 8.78 -8.53
CA CYS A 108 0.26 9.24 -8.78
C CYS A 108 0.38 10.10 -10.04
N GLY A 109 -0.72 10.30 -10.77
CA GLY A 109 -0.80 11.21 -11.91
C GLY A 109 -1.39 12.56 -11.52
N GLY A 110 -1.15 13.59 -12.33
CA GLY A 110 -1.69 14.93 -12.10
C GLY A 110 -1.08 15.96 -13.02
N LEU A 111 -1.21 17.22 -12.65
CA LEU A 111 -0.65 18.32 -13.42
C LEU A 111 0.85 18.43 -13.14
N ARG A 112 1.63 18.56 -14.21
CA ARG A 112 3.06 18.81 -14.10
C ARG A 112 3.30 20.24 -13.61
N THR A 113 4.24 20.43 -12.67
CA THR A 113 4.60 21.74 -12.15
C THR A 113 6.11 21.95 -12.18
N ASN A 114 6.54 23.23 -12.21
CA ASN A 114 7.91 23.59 -11.96
C ASN A 114 8.17 23.71 -10.43
N ASP A 115 9.37 24.14 -10.05
CA ASP A 115 9.81 24.34 -8.67
C ASP A 115 9.09 25.50 -7.93
N HIS A 116 8.39 26.37 -8.66
CA HIS A 116 7.49 27.39 -8.12
C HIS A 116 6.02 26.94 -8.08
N LEU A 117 5.75 25.65 -8.28
CA LEU A 117 4.40 25.06 -8.33
C LEU A 117 3.49 25.66 -9.41
N GLN A 118 4.05 26.32 -10.43
CA GLN A 118 3.31 26.73 -11.61
C GLN A 118 3.05 25.51 -12.49
N VAL A 119 1.83 25.38 -12.98
CA VAL A 119 1.48 24.31 -13.94
C VAL A 119 2.18 24.58 -15.27
N CYS A 120 2.80 23.54 -15.82
CA CYS A 120 3.47 23.59 -17.08
C CYS A 120 2.61 22.97 -18.20
N ASP A 121 2.77 23.48 -19.40
CA ASP A 121 2.19 22.93 -20.62
C ASP A 121 3.00 21.72 -21.13
N ALA A 122 2.66 21.22 -22.34
CA ALA A 122 3.32 20.06 -22.95
C ALA A 122 4.79 20.32 -23.35
N ASP A 123 5.18 21.58 -23.48
CA ASP A 123 6.54 22.02 -23.82
C ASP A 123 7.35 22.48 -22.60
N ASP A 124 6.86 22.11 -21.39
CA ASP A 124 7.45 22.48 -20.09
C ASP A 124 7.47 23.99 -19.82
N GLN A 125 6.60 24.76 -20.48
CA GLN A 125 6.50 26.18 -20.22
C GLN A 125 5.44 26.46 -19.15
N PRO A 126 5.71 27.34 -18.18
CA PRO A 126 4.75 27.66 -17.13
C PRO A 126 3.54 28.42 -17.74
N ILE A 127 2.35 27.97 -17.35
CA ILE A 127 1.09 28.66 -17.68
C ILE A 127 0.91 29.80 -16.68
N GLU A 128 0.86 31.04 -17.21
CA GLU A 128 0.75 32.24 -16.40
C GLU A 128 -0.52 32.21 -15.49
N GLY A 129 -0.33 32.48 -14.21
CA GLY A 129 -1.42 32.55 -13.25
C GLY A 129 -2.01 31.20 -12.82
N LEU A 130 -1.48 30.06 -13.32
CA LEU A 130 -1.97 28.73 -12.96
C LEU A 130 -0.97 28.03 -12.07
N TYR A 131 -1.41 27.70 -10.85
CA TYR A 131 -0.61 27.00 -9.84
C TYR A 131 -1.33 25.73 -9.38
N ASN A 132 -0.55 24.75 -8.93
CA ASN A 132 -1.09 23.50 -8.43
C ASN A 132 -0.27 23.00 -7.23
N THR A 133 -0.96 22.49 -6.22
CA THR A 133 -0.34 21.93 -5.02
C THR A 133 -1.16 20.75 -4.49
N GLY A 134 -0.61 20.02 -3.54
CA GLY A 134 -1.24 18.85 -2.97
C GLY A 134 -1.13 17.61 -3.87
N ILE A 135 -2.01 16.66 -3.68
CA ILE A 135 -1.96 15.36 -4.37
C ILE A 135 -2.24 15.42 -5.88
N MET A 136 -2.65 16.56 -6.39
CA MET A 136 -2.83 16.78 -7.83
C MET A 136 -1.53 17.11 -8.58
N VAL A 137 -0.41 17.29 -7.87
CA VAL A 137 0.92 17.45 -8.50
C VAL A 137 1.37 16.11 -9.05
N GLY A 138 1.49 16.02 -10.38
CA GLY A 138 1.66 14.75 -11.08
C GLY A 138 3.03 14.11 -10.93
N ASP A 139 4.09 14.90 -10.90
CA ASP A 139 5.45 14.39 -10.98
C ASP A 139 6.07 14.05 -9.62
N PHE A 140 5.36 14.32 -8.53
CA PHE A 140 5.91 14.21 -7.17
C PHE A 140 6.34 12.77 -6.80
N TYR A 141 5.59 11.78 -7.25
CA TYR A 141 5.84 10.37 -6.95
C TYR A 141 6.40 9.58 -8.14
N ALA A 142 6.55 10.19 -9.30
CA ALA A 142 7.11 9.54 -10.50
C ALA A 142 6.53 8.14 -10.77
N ASN A 143 5.22 7.98 -10.73
CA ASN A 143 4.46 6.73 -10.88
C ASN A 143 4.58 5.70 -9.74
N SER A 144 5.25 6.03 -8.65
CA SER A 144 5.40 5.11 -7.52
C SER A 144 5.11 5.82 -6.20
N TYR A 145 3.91 5.62 -5.66
CA TYR A 145 3.59 6.09 -4.31
C TYR A 145 4.43 5.33 -3.28
N ASN A 146 5.27 6.05 -2.57
CA ASN A 146 6.17 5.46 -1.58
C ASN A 146 5.93 6.02 -0.17
N PHE A 147 6.37 5.27 0.83
CA PHE A 147 6.29 5.63 2.25
C PHE A 147 7.69 5.86 2.85
N VAL A 148 8.62 6.35 2.07
CA VAL A 148 10.01 6.56 2.50
C VAL A 148 10.08 7.52 3.70
N MET A 149 9.20 8.51 3.72
CA MET A 149 9.14 9.48 4.80
C MET A 149 7.70 9.60 5.35
N PRO A 150 7.47 9.24 6.63
CA PRO A 150 6.18 9.44 7.27
C PRO A 150 5.70 10.88 7.17
N GLY A 151 4.45 11.08 6.82
CA GLY A 151 3.85 12.41 6.67
C GLY A 151 4.20 13.14 5.37
N GLN A 152 4.97 12.53 4.46
CA GLN A 152 5.36 13.15 3.20
C GLN A 152 4.16 13.66 2.41
N ASN A 153 3.12 12.86 2.21
CA ASN A 153 1.97 13.25 1.42
C ASN A 153 1.15 14.36 2.07
N LEU A 154 0.65 14.16 3.29
CA LEU A 154 -0.19 15.15 3.98
C LEU A 154 0.61 16.32 4.51
N GLY A 155 1.71 16.07 5.20
CA GLY A 155 2.52 17.10 5.85
C GLY A 155 3.33 17.94 4.85
N ALA A 156 4.12 17.31 4.00
CA ALA A 156 4.97 18.03 3.06
C ALA A 156 4.18 18.52 1.85
N VAL A 157 3.57 17.60 1.07
CA VAL A 157 2.98 17.94 -0.22
C VAL A 157 1.69 18.74 -0.06
N CYS A 158 0.77 18.33 0.82
CA CYS A 158 -0.49 19.04 0.96
C CYS A 158 -0.39 20.29 1.86
N CYS A 159 0.28 20.22 3.00
CA CYS A 159 0.31 21.33 3.94
C CYS A 159 1.48 22.30 3.69
N THR A 160 2.71 21.81 3.68
CA THR A 160 3.89 22.66 3.62
C THR A 160 4.03 23.36 2.28
N LEU A 161 3.93 22.63 1.17
CA LEU A 161 4.04 23.25 -0.16
C LEU A 161 2.91 24.22 -0.44
N SER A 162 1.68 23.92 0.01
CA SER A 162 0.56 24.86 -0.13
C SER A 162 0.75 26.13 0.69
N TYR A 163 1.30 26.02 1.89
CA TYR A 163 1.63 27.17 2.71
C TYR A 163 2.72 28.04 2.08
N LEU A 164 3.78 27.41 1.55
CA LEU A 164 4.88 28.13 0.90
C LEU A 164 4.41 28.83 -0.37
N LEU A 165 3.62 28.15 -1.20
CA LEU A 165 3.01 28.74 -2.39
C LEU A 165 2.12 29.94 -2.01
N GLY A 166 1.28 29.81 -0.98
CA GLY A 166 0.41 30.90 -0.52
C GLY A 166 1.20 32.12 -0.08
N ARG A 167 2.36 31.93 0.56
CA ARG A 167 3.27 33.01 0.91
C ARG A 167 3.88 33.70 -0.31
N GLU A 168 4.39 32.90 -1.26
CA GLU A 168 4.99 33.41 -2.50
C GLU A 168 3.98 34.25 -3.29
N LEU A 169 2.75 33.74 -3.45
CA LEU A 169 1.68 34.47 -4.16
C LEU A 169 1.22 35.76 -3.45
N ALA A 170 1.37 35.83 -2.14
CA ALA A 170 1.03 37.03 -1.39
C ALA A 170 2.07 38.16 -1.52
N GLU A 171 3.24 37.88 -2.07
CA GLU A 171 4.33 38.82 -2.32
C GLU A 171 4.35 39.34 -3.78
N LEU A 172 3.49 38.75 -4.66
CA LEU A 172 3.28 39.21 -6.04
C LEU A 172 2.30 40.38 -6.11
#